data_e2271a7e7dec7f0710294ec936349950
#
_entry.id   e2271a7e7dec7f0710294ec936349950
#
_cell.length_a   1.000
_cell.length_b   1.000
_cell.length_c   1.000
_cell.angle_alpha   90.00
_cell.angle_beta   90.00
_cell.angle_gamma   90.00
#
_symmetry.space_group_name_H-M   'P 1'
#
loop_
_entity.id
_entity.type
_entity.pdbx_description
1 polymer ?
#
loop_
_entity_poly.entity_id
_entity_poly.type
_entity_poly.pdbx_seq_one_letter_code
_entity_poly.pdbx_strand_id
1 'polypeptide(L)'
;MNIIVKTYAGNIIVRPDTTWEKDNEDFYPQDFIRTLTYTPVLFARISKPGKSVGLRFVSRYYDSANYGVLLYPENLIGNGPEDFACASCIDHTSFLPAPLYQKCVFGNNENEFVLTKNGEEIFRVNAEGLERLEDTIAEATTRIYIRTGDLVCIELAPRKALWESAEGLATISGTFCENNTVEFNIK
;
A
#
# COMPACT_ATOMS: atom_id res chain seq x y z
N MET A 1 -13.00 1.33 9.28
CA MET A 1 -12.24 0.50 8.30
C MET A 1 -10.80 0.40 8.80
N ASN A 2 -10.11 -0.69 8.50
CA ASN A 2 -8.68 -0.84 8.82
C ASN A 2 -7.87 -1.00 7.54
N ILE A 3 -6.65 -0.51 7.54
CA ILE A 3 -5.65 -0.83 6.51
C ILE A 3 -4.61 -1.73 7.18
N ILE A 4 -4.67 -3.01 6.88
CA ILE A 4 -3.83 -4.04 7.47
C ILE A 4 -2.65 -4.24 6.53
N VAL A 5 -1.44 -4.04 7.00
CA VAL A 5 -0.23 -4.09 6.18
C VAL A 5 0.72 -5.16 6.69
N LYS A 6 1.14 -6.07 5.81
CA LYS A 6 2.32 -6.90 6.03
C LYS A 6 3.52 -6.14 5.51
N THR A 7 4.36 -5.70 6.43
CA THR A 7 5.60 -4.97 6.08
C THR A 7 6.58 -5.90 5.37
N TYR A 8 7.52 -5.32 4.63
CA TYR A 8 8.59 -6.08 3.96
C TYR A 8 9.43 -6.91 4.95
N ALA A 9 9.58 -6.44 6.18
CA ALA A 9 10.21 -7.17 7.28
C ALA A 9 9.38 -8.33 7.85
N GLY A 10 8.13 -8.54 7.35
CA GLY A 10 7.25 -9.64 7.74
C GLY A 10 6.32 -9.36 8.92
N ASN A 11 6.33 -8.16 9.48
CA ASN A 11 5.43 -7.78 10.58
C ASN A 11 4.05 -7.36 10.05
N ILE A 12 2.99 -7.64 10.82
CA ILE A 12 1.66 -7.12 10.53
C ILE A 12 1.40 -5.90 11.41
N ILE A 13 1.08 -4.80 10.78
CA ILE A 13 0.65 -3.55 11.40
C ILE A 13 -0.74 -3.16 10.90
N VAL A 14 -1.39 -2.24 11.61
CA VAL A 14 -2.66 -1.65 11.19
C VAL A 14 -2.49 -0.14 11.13
N ARG A 15 -2.83 0.43 9.98
CA ARG A 15 -2.90 1.87 9.79
C ARG A 15 -4.37 2.32 9.91
N PRO A 16 -4.66 3.46 10.52
CA PRO A 16 -6.02 4.00 10.59
C PRO A 16 -6.54 4.37 9.20
N ASP A 17 -7.84 4.37 9.05
CA ASP A 17 -8.51 4.71 7.78
C ASP A 17 -8.31 6.18 7.35
N THR A 18 -7.99 7.07 8.27
CA THR A 18 -7.61 8.46 7.95
C THR A 18 -6.35 8.55 7.09
N THR A 19 -5.51 7.50 7.10
CA THR A 19 -4.32 7.46 6.23
C THR A 19 -4.66 7.15 4.77
N TRP A 20 -5.88 6.67 4.47
CA TRP A 20 -6.26 6.22 3.13
C TRP A 20 -6.50 7.36 2.18
N GLU A 21 -5.75 7.36 1.07
CA GLU A 21 -5.97 8.20 -0.08
C GLU A 21 -6.40 7.32 -1.27
N LYS A 22 -7.64 7.50 -1.73
CA LYS A 22 -8.27 6.65 -2.76
C LYS A 22 -8.44 7.37 -4.10
N ASP A 23 -8.47 8.70 -4.06
CA ASP A 23 -8.83 9.56 -5.19
C ASP A 23 -7.60 10.22 -5.83
N ASN A 24 -6.38 9.83 -5.39
CA ASN A 24 -5.11 10.38 -5.86
C ASN A 24 -5.01 11.92 -5.65
N GLU A 25 -5.52 12.40 -4.52
CA GLU A 25 -5.33 13.81 -4.15
C GLU A 25 -3.85 14.09 -3.85
N ASP A 26 -3.44 15.32 -4.11
CA ASP A 26 -2.07 15.74 -3.82
C ASP A 26 -1.75 15.66 -2.32
N PHE A 27 -0.54 15.22 -2.00
CA PHE A 27 -0.06 15.14 -0.63
C PHE A 27 0.59 16.46 -0.21
N TYR A 28 0.12 17.00 0.89
CA TYR A 28 0.65 18.20 1.51
C TYR A 28 1.34 17.81 2.83
N PRO A 29 2.67 17.64 2.83
CA PRO A 29 3.41 17.29 4.04
C PRO A 29 3.23 18.39 5.10
N GLN A 30 2.92 17.98 6.34
CA GLN A 30 2.90 18.92 7.46
C GLN A 30 4.33 19.42 7.75
N ASP A 31 4.47 20.60 8.36
CA ASP A 31 5.76 21.29 8.61
C ASP A 31 6.80 20.43 9.34
N PHE A 32 6.36 19.44 10.12
CA PHE A 32 7.26 18.54 10.83
C PHE A 32 7.76 17.37 9.98
N ILE A 33 7.18 17.13 8.77
CA ILE A 33 7.62 16.09 7.84
C ILE A 33 8.72 16.68 6.95
N ARG A 34 9.94 16.17 7.11
CA ARG A 34 11.11 16.64 6.36
C ARG A 34 11.54 15.69 5.26
N THR A 35 11.32 14.40 5.50
CA THR A 35 11.73 13.33 4.59
C THR A 35 10.63 12.29 4.50
N LEU A 36 10.35 11.85 3.29
CA LEU A 36 9.43 10.75 3.02
C LEU A 36 10.17 9.59 2.38
N THR A 37 9.90 8.41 2.90
CA THR A 37 10.20 7.16 2.22
C THR A 37 8.90 6.53 1.70
N TYR A 38 9.01 5.65 0.73
CA TYR A 38 7.89 4.93 0.16
C TYR A 38 8.16 3.43 0.10
N THR A 39 7.08 2.68 0.04
CA THR A 39 7.09 1.29 -0.37
C THR A 39 5.92 1.03 -1.31
N PRO A 40 6.15 0.34 -2.45
CA PRO A 40 5.07 -0.11 -3.31
C PRO A 40 4.37 -1.28 -2.63
N VAL A 41 3.05 -1.37 -2.79
CA VAL A 41 2.23 -2.42 -2.21
C VAL A 41 1.29 -3.04 -3.23
N LEU A 42 0.98 -4.33 -3.05
CA LEU A 42 -0.19 -4.98 -3.59
C LEU A 42 -1.25 -5.02 -2.50
N PHE A 43 -2.49 -4.66 -2.81
CA PHE A 43 -3.57 -4.64 -1.84
C PHE A 43 -4.87 -5.21 -2.38
N ALA A 44 -5.70 -5.73 -1.49
CA ALA A 44 -7.05 -6.16 -1.77
C ALA A 44 -8.06 -5.53 -0.81
N ARG A 45 -9.29 -5.36 -1.29
CA ARG A 45 -10.42 -4.95 -0.47
C ARG A 45 -11.21 -6.17 -0.02
N ILE A 46 -11.41 -6.29 1.28
CA ILE A 46 -12.15 -7.40 1.88
C ILE A 46 -13.64 -7.27 1.57
N SER A 47 -14.21 -8.32 0.99
CA SER A 47 -15.64 -8.40 0.64
C SER A 47 -16.49 -9.15 1.68
N LYS A 48 -15.84 -9.94 2.57
CA LYS A 48 -16.52 -10.71 3.62
C LYS A 48 -15.79 -10.64 4.96
N PRO A 49 -16.50 -10.52 6.08
CA PRO A 49 -15.86 -10.53 7.39
C PRO A 49 -15.33 -11.93 7.74
N GLY A 50 -14.23 -11.98 8.52
CA GLY A 50 -13.66 -13.26 8.92
C GLY A 50 -12.64 -13.16 10.06
N LYS A 51 -12.45 -14.30 10.73
CA LYS A 51 -11.44 -14.53 11.75
C LYS A 51 -10.90 -15.94 11.58
N SER A 52 -9.59 -16.11 11.74
CA SER A 52 -8.91 -17.41 11.60
C SER A 52 -9.25 -18.12 10.28
N VAL A 53 -9.21 -17.37 9.18
CA VAL A 53 -9.54 -17.85 7.83
C VAL A 53 -8.41 -18.76 7.35
N GLY A 54 -8.71 -20.03 7.10
CA GLY A 54 -7.74 -20.96 6.54
C GLY A 54 -7.39 -20.59 5.10
N LEU A 55 -6.10 -20.72 4.72
CA LEU A 55 -5.55 -20.30 3.41
C LEU A 55 -6.41 -20.76 2.22
N ARG A 56 -6.85 -22.03 2.20
CA ARG A 56 -7.72 -22.60 1.16
C ARG A 56 -9.05 -21.86 0.93
N PHE A 57 -9.46 -20.99 1.84
CA PHE A 57 -10.72 -20.25 1.75
C PHE A 57 -10.53 -18.76 1.50
N VAL A 58 -9.31 -18.25 1.61
CA VAL A 58 -9.00 -16.81 1.54
C VAL A 58 -9.51 -16.18 0.24
N SER A 59 -9.38 -16.90 -0.87
CA SER A 59 -9.84 -16.42 -2.19
C SER A 59 -11.32 -16.04 -2.25
N ARG A 60 -12.12 -16.42 -1.26
CA ARG A 60 -13.55 -16.08 -1.14
C ARG A 60 -13.80 -14.79 -0.36
N TYR A 61 -12.75 -14.17 0.19
CA TYR A 61 -12.85 -13.01 1.08
C TYR A 61 -12.53 -11.69 0.38
N TYR A 62 -12.02 -11.74 -0.85
CA TYR A 62 -11.79 -10.59 -1.70
C TYR A 62 -12.04 -10.95 -3.15
N ASP A 63 -12.45 -9.98 -3.97
CA ASP A 63 -12.80 -10.20 -5.37
C ASP A 63 -11.84 -9.48 -6.32
N SER A 64 -11.17 -8.45 -5.82
CA SER A 64 -10.32 -7.56 -6.59
C SER A 64 -9.12 -7.08 -5.78
N ALA A 65 -8.07 -6.69 -6.50
CA ALA A 65 -6.83 -6.16 -5.96
C ALA A 65 -6.31 -5.00 -6.82
N ASN A 66 -5.36 -4.24 -6.33
CA ASN A 66 -4.64 -3.24 -7.09
C ASN A 66 -3.26 -2.98 -6.45
N TYR A 67 -2.42 -2.27 -7.17
CA TYR A 67 -1.16 -1.74 -6.66
C TYR A 67 -1.37 -0.34 -6.09
N GLY A 68 -0.53 0.01 -5.12
CA GLY A 68 -0.54 1.31 -4.47
C GLY A 68 0.81 1.63 -3.86
N VAL A 69 0.84 2.72 -3.09
CA VAL A 69 2.05 3.22 -2.45
C VAL A 69 1.73 3.60 -1.01
N LEU A 70 2.57 3.16 -0.07
CA LEU A 70 2.55 3.65 1.30
C LEU A 70 3.71 4.63 1.50
N LEU A 71 3.39 5.78 2.07
CA LEU A 71 4.36 6.78 2.47
C LEU A 71 4.66 6.66 3.97
N TYR A 72 5.90 6.94 4.33
CA TYR A 72 6.38 6.96 5.70
C TYR A 72 7.24 8.21 5.92
N PRO A 73 6.84 9.10 6.86
CA PRO A 73 7.70 10.19 7.32
C PRO A 73 8.94 9.64 8.03
N GLU A 74 10.04 9.53 7.30
CA GLU A 74 11.25 8.84 7.80
C GLU A 74 11.88 9.56 9.01
N ASN A 75 11.78 10.88 9.04
CA ASN A 75 12.30 11.66 10.17
C ASN A 75 11.52 11.46 11.48
N LEU A 76 10.34 10.82 11.44
CA LEU A 76 9.58 10.40 12.63
C LEU A 76 9.91 8.98 13.06
N ILE A 77 10.57 8.19 12.20
CA ILE A 77 10.96 6.83 12.51
C ILE A 77 12.26 6.86 13.30
N GLY A 78 12.14 6.72 14.61
CA GLY A 78 13.27 6.59 15.51
C GLY A 78 13.74 5.15 15.65
N ASN A 79 14.24 4.80 16.84
CA ASN A 79 14.83 3.51 17.12
C ASN A 79 13.84 2.48 17.69
N GLY A 80 12.56 2.83 17.83
CA GLY A 80 11.58 2.00 18.50
C GLY A 80 10.34 1.68 17.65
N PRO A 81 9.61 0.61 18.00
CA PRO A 81 8.38 0.23 17.32
C PRO A 81 7.27 1.29 17.47
N GLU A 82 7.30 2.07 18.55
CA GLU A 82 6.34 3.14 18.82
C GLU A 82 6.48 4.28 17.82
N ASP A 83 7.73 4.66 17.50
CA ASP A 83 8.01 5.70 16.50
C ASP A 83 7.55 5.28 15.11
N PHE A 84 7.79 4.01 14.76
CA PHE A 84 7.29 3.45 13.50
C PHE A 84 5.76 3.42 13.45
N ALA A 85 5.11 3.07 14.55
CA ALA A 85 3.65 3.08 14.63
C ALA A 85 3.10 4.51 14.43
N CYS A 86 3.70 5.51 15.08
CA CYS A 86 3.33 6.92 14.91
C CYS A 86 3.50 7.38 13.46
N ALA A 87 4.65 7.09 12.83
CA ALA A 87 4.91 7.43 11.43
C ALA A 87 3.92 6.73 10.46
N SER A 88 3.37 5.58 10.87
CA SER A 88 2.38 4.83 10.08
C SER A 88 0.94 5.36 10.21
N CYS A 89 0.69 6.33 11.09
CA CYS A 89 -0.64 6.87 11.37
C CYS A 89 -0.90 8.26 10.74
N ILE A 90 0.05 8.78 9.95
CA ILE A 90 -0.09 10.10 9.34
C ILE A 90 -1.17 10.05 8.25
N ASP A 91 -2.08 11.01 8.28
CA ASP A 91 -3.19 11.12 7.35
C ASP A 91 -2.72 11.19 5.89
N HIS A 92 -3.52 10.64 4.97
CA HIS A 92 -3.29 10.64 3.51
C HIS A 92 -1.96 10.02 3.05
N THR A 93 -1.37 9.11 3.84
CA THR A 93 -0.09 8.46 3.50
C THR A 93 -0.24 7.03 2.93
N SER A 94 -1.48 6.57 2.69
CA SER A 94 -1.77 5.28 2.08
C SER A 94 -2.49 5.48 0.76
N PHE A 95 -1.73 5.66 -0.33
CA PHE A 95 -2.27 5.80 -1.69
C PHE A 95 -2.68 4.42 -2.21
N LEU A 96 -3.95 4.08 -2.00
CA LEU A 96 -4.56 2.81 -2.35
C LEU A 96 -5.78 3.09 -3.24
N PRO A 97 -5.55 3.41 -4.52
CA PRO A 97 -6.56 3.99 -5.40
C PRO A 97 -7.58 2.99 -5.92
N ALA A 98 -8.72 3.52 -6.32
CA ALA A 98 -9.72 2.84 -7.12
C ALA A 98 -9.56 3.21 -8.62
N PRO A 99 -10.07 2.38 -9.55
CA PRO A 99 -10.73 1.09 -9.33
C PRO A 99 -9.77 -0.06 -9.03
N LEU A 100 -10.28 -1.12 -8.38
CA LEU A 100 -9.53 -2.35 -8.20
C LEU A 100 -9.79 -3.30 -9.39
N TYR A 101 -8.79 -4.07 -9.76
CA TYR A 101 -8.83 -5.03 -10.86
C TYR A 101 -9.26 -6.42 -10.38
N GLN A 102 -9.95 -7.17 -11.23
CA GLN A 102 -10.31 -8.55 -10.94
C GLN A 102 -9.07 -9.44 -10.85
N LYS A 103 -9.14 -10.50 -10.06
CA LYS A 103 -8.00 -11.41 -9.81
C LYS A 103 -7.36 -12.00 -11.07
N CYS A 104 -8.16 -12.27 -12.12
CA CYS A 104 -7.65 -12.85 -13.36
C CYS A 104 -6.61 -11.97 -14.06
N VAL A 105 -6.62 -10.66 -13.81
CA VAL A 105 -5.64 -9.71 -14.37
C VAL A 105 -4.23 -9.98 -13.82
N PHE A 106 -4.12 -10.46 -12.57
CA PHE A 106 -2.85 -10.76 -11.91
C PHE A 106 -2.25 -12.11 -12.30
N GLY A 107 -2.97 -12.94 -13.04
CA GLY A 107 -2.47 -14.19 -13.59
C GLY A 107 -1.79 -14.04 -14.97
N ASN A 108 -1.80 -12.83 -15.53
CA ASN A 108 -1.14 -12.54 -16.81
C ASN A 108 0.21 -11.85 -16.54
N ASN A 109 1.30 -12.59 -16.78
CA ASN A 109 2.67 -12.11 -16.59
C ASN A 109 3.08 -10.96 -17.54
N GLU A 110 2.26 -10.64 -18.54
CA GLU A 110 2.48 -9.49 -19.42
C GLU A 110 2.07 -8.17 -18.78
N ASN A 111 1.18 -8.22 -17.78
CA ASN A 111 0.80 -7.04 -17.03
C ASN A 111 1.89 -6.71 -16.01
N GLU A 112 2.26 -5.46 -15.94
CA GLU A 112 3.25 -4.97 -14.99
C GLU A 112 2.78 -3.69 -14.31
N PHE A 113 3.18 -3.53 -13.06
CA PHE A 113 3.05 -2.27 -12.34
C PHE A 113 4.40 -1.54 -12.37
N VAL A 114 4.37 -0.30 -12.86
CA VAL A 114 5.55 0.56 -12.95
C VAL A 114 5.26 1.84 -12.19
N LEU A 115 6.14 2.19 -11.25
CA LEU A 115 6.05 3.42 -10.47
C LEU A 115 7.19 4.35 -10.87
N THR A 116 6.86 5.63 -11.07
CA THR A 116 7.82 6.67 -11.45
C THR A 116 7.77 7.85 -10.50
N LYS A 117 8.91 8.55 -10.35
CA LYS A 117 9.01 9.86 -9.72
C LYS A 117 9.53 10.85 -10.76
N ASN A 118 8.81 11.93 -11.02
CA ASN A 118 9.16 12.94 -12.02
C ASN A 118 9.48 12.34 -13.42
N GLY A 119 8.79 11.24 -13.77
CA GLY A 119 8.99 10.50 -15.01
C GLY A 119 10.13 9.47 -15.00
N GLU A 120 10.94 9.40 -13.95
CA GLU A 120 11.96 8.37 -13.78
C GLU A 120 11.42 7.15 -13.07
N GLU A 121 11.70 5.94 -13.59
CA GLU A 121 11.26 4.69 -12.97
C GLU A 121 11.97 4.46 -11.64
N ILE A 122 11.17 4.23 -10.58
CA ILE A 122 11.67 3.95 -9.23
C ILE A 122 11.32 2.54 -8.73
N PHE A 123 10.32 1.89 -9.36
CA PHE A 123 9.93 0.51 -9.07
C PHE A 123 9.19 -0.12 -10.24
N ARG A 124 9.39 -1.45 -10.41
CA ARG A 124 8.69 -2.27 -11.40
C ARG A 124 8.45 -3.68 -10.84
N VAL A 125 7.28 -4.25 -11.14
CA VAL A 125 6.95 -5.65 -10.82
C VAL A 125 5.93 -6.18 -11.81
N ASN A 126 6.07 -7.44 -12.20
CA ASN A 126 5.05 -8.14 -13.00
C ASN A 126 3.81 -8.42 -12.15
N ALA A 127 2.67 -8.62 -12.81
CA ALA A 127 1.38 -8.92 -12.17
C ALA A 127 1.39 -10.30 -11.49
N GLU A 128 2.05 -10.38 -10.38
CA GLU A 128 2.18 -11.56 -9.52
C GLU A 128 1.92 -11.18 -8.06
N GLY A 129 1.97 -12.15 -7.17
CA GLY A 129 1.93 -11.88 -5.74
C GLY A 129 0.57 -12.07 -5.09
N LEU A 130 -0.48 -12.48 -5.83
CA LEU A 130 -1.77 -12.80 -5.20
C LEU A 130 -1.64 -13.91 -4.16
N GLU A 131 -0.79 -14.93 -4.38
CA GLU A 131 -0.54 -15.97 -3.39
C GLU A 131 0.03 -15.39 -2.09
N ARG A 132 1.00 -14.47 -2.20
CA ARG A 132 1.59 -13.79 -1.05
C ARG A 132 0.56 -12.90 -0.34
N LEU A 133 -0.35 -12.28 -1.09
CA LEU A 133 -1.45 -11.50 -0.53
C LEU A 133 -2.44 -12.40 0.20
N GLU A 134 -2.77 -13.57 -0.36
CA GLU A 134 -3.63 -14.57 0.27
C GLU A 134 -3.01 -15.13 1.57
N ASP A 135 -1.71 -15.44 1.57
CA ASP A 135 -0.97 -15.81 2.79
C ASP A 135 -1.06 -14.71 3.85
N THR A 136 -0.94 -13.44 3.41
CA THR A 136 -1.03 -12.30 4.30
C THR A 136 -2.43 -12.17 4.91
N ILE A 137 -3.49 -12.35 4.12
CA ILE A 137 -4.88 -12.33 4.61
C ILE A 137 -5.09 -13.48 5.62
N ALA A 138 -4.64 -14.70 5.30
CA ALA A 138 -4.75 -15.83 6.23
C ALA A 138 -4.04 -15.53 7.55
N GLU A 139 -2.78 -15.07 7.50
CA GLU A 139 -2.00 -14.73 8.68
C GLU A 139 -2.65 -13.60 9.49
N ALA A 140 -3.05 -12.51 8.83
CA ALA A 140 -3.69 -11.37 9.49
C ALA A 140 -4.95 -11.81 10.27
N THR A 141 -5.77 -12.69 9.68
CA THR A 141 -7.00 -13.15 10.32
C THR A 141 -6.77 -14.02 11.55
N THR A 142 -5.58 -14.55 11.79
CA THR A 142 -5.25 -15.23 13.06
C THR A 142 -5.26 -14.26 14.24
N ARG A 143 -4.92 -13.00 14.00
CA ARG A 143 -4.76 -11.94 15.02
C ARG A 143 -5.91 -10.95 14.99
N ILE A 144 -6.33 -10.53 13.79
CA ILE A 144 -7.27 -9.42 13.54
C ILE A 144 -8.56 -9.99 12.96
N TYR A 145 -9.73 -9.53 13.47
CA TYR A 145 -11.00 -9.76 12.81
C TYR A 145 -11.14 -8.80 11.64
N ILE A 146 -11.08 -9.32 10.40
CA ILE A 146 -11.27 -8.51 9.20
C ILE A 146 -12.76 -8.27 8.93
N ARG A 147 -13.08 -7.08 8.43
CA ARG A 147 -14.45 -6.65 8.11
C ARG A 147 -14.57 -6.33 6.62
N THR A 148 -15.79 -6.40 6.12
CA THR A 148 -16.09 -5.90 4.78
C THR A 148 -15.65 -4.44 4.65
N GLY A 149 -14.88 -4.15 3.61
CA GLY A 149 -14.32 -2.83 3.36
C GLY A 149 -12.91 -2.62 3.92
N ASP A 150 -12.40 -3.48 4.82
CA ASP A 150 -11.00 -3.42 5.22
C ASP A 150 -10.08 -3.63 4.01
N LEU A 151 -8.91 -2.99 4.02
CA LEU A 151 -7.86 -3.18 3.03
C LEU A 151 -6.76 -4.04 3.64
N VAL A 152 -6.26 -5.01 2.89
CA VAL A 152 -5.09 -5.80 3.26
C VAL A 152 -4.02 -5.58 2.22
N CYS A 153 -2.85 -5.15 2.67
CA CYS A 153 -1.71 -4.79 1.85
C CYS A 153 -0.51 -5.67 2.17
N ILE A 154 0.32 -5.92 1.16
CA ILE A 154 1.66 -6.48 1.32
C ILE A 154 2.69 -5.54 0.70
N GLU A 155 3.72 -5.17 1.43
CA GLU A 155 4.86 -4.41 0.90
C GLU A 155 5.69 -5.29 -0.04
N LEU A 156 5.96 -4.77 -1.24
CA LEU A 156 6.65 -5.47 -2.32
C LEU A 156 8.15 -5.26 -2.31
N ALA A 157 8.61 -4.17 -1.69
CA ALA A 157 10.01 -3.82 -1.57
C ALA A 157 10.30 -3.15 -0.22
N PRO A 158 11.56 -3.13 0.24
CA PRO A 158 11.95 -2.32 1.39
C PRO A 158 11.71 -0.84 1.11
N ARG A 159 11.49 -0.07 2.17
CA ARG A 159 11.33 1.39 2.06
C ARG A 159 12.55 2.02 1.39
N LYS A 160 12.30 2.96 0.50
CA LYS A 160 13.31 3.77 -0.19
C LYS A 160 13.00 5.25 -0.04
N ALA A 161 14.02 6.08 -0.10
CA ALA A 161 13.84 7.55 -0.13
C ALA A 161 12.95 7.95 -1.30
N LEU A 162 12.00 8.86 -1.05
CA LEU A 162 11.11 9.38 -2.07
C LEU A 162 11.24 10.89 -2.22
N TRP A 163 11.22 11.63 -1.11
CA TRP A 163 11.15 13.08 -1.15
C TRP A 163 11.79 13.70 0.10
N GLU A 164 12.39 14.87 -0.10
CA GLU A 164 12.91 15.73 0.97
C GLU A 164 12.31 17.12 0.82
N SER A 165 12.07 17.80 1.94
CA SER A 165 11.44 19.13 1.96
C SER A 165 12.18 20.18 1.14
N ALA A 166 13.47 20.01 0.91
CA ALA A 166 14.29 20.88 0.08
C ALA A 166 14.07 20.70 -1.43
N GLU A 167 13.47 19.58 -1.88
CA GLU A 167 13.24 19.30 -3.31
C GLU A 167 12.05 20.10 -3.87
N GLY A 168 11.10 20.49 -3.04
CA GLY A 168 9.85 21.11 -3.48
C GLY A 168 8.91 20.09 -4.14
N LEU A 169 8.27 20.48 -5.25
CA LEU A 169 7.28 19.66 -5.95
C LEU A 169 7.89 18.36 -6.50
N ALA A 170 7.25 17.23 -6.20
CA ALA A 170 7.55 15.94 -6.82
C ALA A 170 6.27 15.27 -7.31
N THR A 171 6.27 14.76 -8.55
CA THR A 171 5.15 14.03 -9.14
C THR A 171 5.41 12.53 -9.06
N ILE A 172 4.46 11.79 -8.51
CA ILE A 172 4.48 10.33 -8.41
C ILE A 172 3.40 9.78 -9.33
N SER A 173 3.77 8.86 -10.21
CA SER A 173 2.84 8.20 -11.12
C SER A 173 3.08 6.71 -11.15
N GLY A 174 2.00 5.93 -11.12
CA GLY A 174 2.05 4.47 -11.19
C GLY A 174 1.08 3.96 -12.25
N THR A 175 1.56 3.13 -13.16
CA THR A 175 0.76 2.54 -14.23
C THR A 175 0.59 1.04 -14.02
N PHE A 176 -0.62 0.54 -14.26
CA PHE A 176 -0.94 -0.89 -14.28
C PHE A 176 -1.97 -1.18 -15.37
N CYS A 177 -1.74 -2.19 -16.19
CA CYS A 177 -2.60 -2.52 -17.34
C CYS A 177 -2.85 -1.29 -18.24
N GLU A 178 -1.81 -0.54 -18.57
CA GLU A 178 -1.85 0.67 -19.41
C GLU A 178 -2.67 1.83 -18.81
N ASN A 179 -3.14 1.73 -17.59
CA ASN A 179 -3.87 2.78 -16.90
C ASN A 179 -3.03 3.43 -15.79
N ASN A 180 -3.16 4.74 -15.62
CA ASN A 180 -2.65 5.42 -14.44
C ASN A 180 -3.50 5.01 -13.23
N THR A 181 -2.91 4.23 -12.33
CA THR A 181 -3.58 3.79 -11.10
C THR A 181 -3.22 4.68 -9.92
N VAL A 182 -1.97 5.12 -9.84
CA VAL A 182 -1.48 6.05 -8.83
C VAL A 182 -1.05 7.34 -9.54
N GLU A 183 -1.51 8.49 -9.09
CA GLU A 183 -1.07 9.78 -9.64
C GLU A 183 -1.30 10.88 -8.61
N PHE A 184 -0.25 11.41 -8.03
CA PHE A 184 -0.33 12.51 -7.07
C PHE A 184 0.96 13.33 -7.04
N ASN A 185 0.86 14.55 -6.54
CA ASN A 185 2.01 15.39 -6.29
C ASN A 185 2.28 15.50 -4.79
N ILE A 186 3.55 15.63 -4.43
CA ILE A 186 4.00 16.06 -3.10
C ILE A 186 4.34 17.55 -3.23
N LYS A 187 3.64 18.41 -2.46
CA LYS A 187 3.75 19.88 -2.57
C LYS A 187 4.24 20.52 -1.30
#